data_2724f30f651fe538173078bcc20675f2
#
_entry.id   2724f30f651fe538173078bcc20675f2
#
_cell.length_a   1.000
_cell.length_b   1.000
_cell.length_c   1.000
_cell.angle_alpha   90.00
_cell.angle_beta   90.00
_cell.angle_gamma   90.00
#
_symmetry.space_group_name_H-M   'P 1'
#
loop_
_entity.id
_entity.type
_entity.pdbx_description
1 polymer ?
#
loop_
_entity_poly.entity_id
_entity_poly.type
_entity_poly.pdbx_seq_one_letter_code
_entity_poly.pdbx_strand_id
1 'polypeptide(L)'
;MTELAKTFDPAAIESRWYAHWEAEGLFRPHRPDATPFTIVMPPPNVTGSLHIGHALDNTLQDILTRIARMQGKDALWVVGTDHAGIATQMVVERQLDLEQKKRTDFTRDEFIARVWEWKKESGGQITQQLRRLGASCDWSNERFTMDEGFSKAV
;
A
#
# COMPACT_ATOMS: atom_id res chain seq x y z
N MET A 1 3.16 -32.02 -24.88
CA MET A 1 3.99 -31.56 -23.71
C MET A 1 4.54 -30.22 -24.09
N THR A 2 4.17 -29.16 -23.35
CA THR A 2 4.72 -27.82 -23.59
C THR A 2 6.16 -27.80 -23.06
N GLU A 3 7.11 -27.55 -23.93
CA GLU A 3 8.53 -27.44 -23.56
C GLU A 3 8.71 -26.23 -22.64
N LEU A 4 9.36 -26.40 -21.50
CA LEU A 4 9.66 -25.31 -20.58
C LEU A 4 10.68 -24.36 -21.22
N ALA A 5 10.47 -23.07 -21.09
CA ALA A 5 11.43 -22.07 -21.54
C ALA A 5 12.79 -22.26 -20.82
N LYS A 6 13.89 -22.07 -21.54
CA LYS A 6 15.25 -22.22 -20.99
C LYS A 6 15.60 -21.12 -19.96
N THR A 7 14.91 -20.00 -20.00
CA THR A 7 15.11 -18.85 -19.11
C THR A 7 13.80 -18.50 -18.43
N PHE A 8 13.89 -18.11 -17.15
CA PHE A 8 12.76 -17.60 -16.39
C PHE A 8 12.55 -16.11 -16.70
N ASP A 9 11.33 -15.75 -17.13
CA ASP A 9 10.93 -14.35 -17.31
C ASP A 9 9.97 -13.95 -16.18
N PRO A 10 10.46 -13.24 -15.15
CA PRO A 10 9.64 -12.85 -14.00
C PRO A 10 8.52 -11.88 -14.40
N ALA A 11 8.76 -10.97 -15.33
CA ALA A 11 7.80 -9.93 -15.70
C ALA A 11 6.50 -10.52 -16.28
N ALA A 12 6.61 -11.57 -17.10
CA ALA A 12 5.44 -12.25 -17.69
C ALA A 12 4.62 -13.04 -16.65
N ILE A 13 5.26 -13.48 -15.56
CA ILE A 13 4.67 -14.38 -14.56
C ILE A 13 4.09 -13.60 -13.40
N GLU A 14 4.83 -12.66 -12.85
CA GLU A 14 4.48 -11.94 -11.62
C GLU A 14 3.15 -11.17 -11.74
N SER A 15 2.98 -10.37 -12.79
CA SER A 15 1.76 -9.58 -12.99
C SER A 15 0.52 -10.46 -13.14
N ARG A 16 0.63 -11.58 -13.88
CA ARG A 16 -0.45 -12.52 -14.06
C ARG A 16 -0.86 -13.21 -12.76
N TRP A 17 0.12 -13.69 -11.97
CA TRP A 17 -0.17 -14.38 -10.72
C TRP A 17 -0.70 -13.43 -9.67
N TYR A 18 -0.16 -12.22 -9.56
CA TYR A 18 -0.65 -11.26 -8.60
C TYR A 18 -2.11 -10.87 -8.86
N ALA A 19 -2.45 -10.60 -10.12
CA ALA A 19 -3.83 -10.32 -10.53
C ALA A 19 -4.78 -11.50 -10.24
N HIS A 20 -4.33 -12.73 -10.44
CA HIS A 20 -5.10 -13.92 -10.08
C HIS A 20 -5.33 -14.00 -8.57
N TRP A 21 -4.32 -13.80 -7.75
CA TRP A 21 -4.45 -13.86 -6.29
C TRP A 21 -5.42 -12.81 -5.73
N GLU A 22 -5.42 -11.60 -6.27
CA GLU A 22 -6.38 -10.55 -5.89
C GLU A 22 -7.80 -10.91 -6.34
N ALA A 23 -7.98 -11.37 -7.57
CA ALA A 23 -9.29 -11.74 -8.11
C ALA A 23 -9.95 -12.88 -7.33
N GLU A 24 -9.17 -13.89 -6.95
CA GLU A 24 -9.64 -15.02 -6.13
C GLU A 24 -9.73 -14.69 -4.63
N GLY A 25 -9.32 -13.48 -4.21
CA GLY A 25 -9.37 -13.06 -2.80
C GLY A 25 -8.49 -13.87 -1.86
N LEU A 26 -7.39 -14.44 -2.36
CA LEU A 26 -6.54 -15.38 -1.60
C LEU A 26 -5.83 -14.76 -0.41
N PHE A 27 -5.80 -13.44 -0.31
CA PHE A 27 -5.18 -12.71 0.80
C PHE A 27 -6.15 -12.40 1.95
N ARG A 28 -7.44 -12.66 1.74
CA ARG A 28 -8.48 -12.40 2.74
C ARG A 28 -8.55 -13.53 3.78
N PRO A 29 -8.89 -13.20 5.02
CA PRO A 29 -9.28 -14.23 6.00
C PRO A 29 -10.47 -15.04 5.47
N HIS A 30 -10.41 -16.36 5.61
CA HIS A 30 -11.47 -17.26 5.13
C HIS A 30 -11.62 -18.53 5.98
N ARG A 31 -11.05 -18.52 7.18
CA ARG A 31 -11.04 -19.65 8.11
C ARG A 31 -11.55 -19.21 9.49
N PRO A 32 -12.84 -18.86 9.63
CA PRO A 32 -13.36 -18.22 10.85
C PRO A 32 -13.20 -19.07 12.12
N ASP A 33 -13.09 -20.41 11.99
CA ASP A 33 -12.88 -21.32 13.11
C ASP A 33 -11.40 -21.57 13.45
N ALA A 34 -10.48 -21.03 12.66
CA ALA A 34 -9.05 -21.22 12.87
C ALA A 34 -8.48 -20.15 13.83
N THR A 35 -7.32 -20.44 14.40
CA THR A 35 -6.61 -19.48 15.25
C THR A 35 -6.29 -18.20 14.46
N PRO A 36 -6.72 -17.02 14.90
CA PRO A 36 -6.44 -15.77 14.19
C PRO A 36 -4.95 -15.42 14.26
N PHE A 37 -4.47 -14.78 13.20
CA PHE A 37 -3.14 -14.19 13.13
C PHE A 37 -3.21 -12.88 12.37
N THR A 38 -2.89 -11.77 13.02
CA THR A 38 -3.01 -10.45 12.40
C THR A 38 -1.71 -9.65 12.54
N ILE A 39 -1.27 -9.07 11.43
CA ILE A 39 -0.23 -8.05 11.40
C ILE A 39 -0.84 -6.77 10.84
N VAL A 40 -0.53 -5.64 11.46
CA VAL A 40 -0.82 -4.30 10.92
C VAL A 40 0.47 -3.75 10.34
N MET A 41 0.47 -3.53 9.02
CA MET A 41 1.59 -2.91 8.32
C MET A 41 1.80 -1.49 8.88
N PRO A 42 3.02 -1.10 9.29
CA PRO A 42 3.32 0.30 9.51
C PRO A 42 3.00 1.10 8.24
N PRO A 43 2.01 2.01 8.27
CA PRO A 43 1.52 2.63 7.04
C PRO A 43 2.60 3.57 6.47
N PRO A 44 3.05 3.36 5.22
CA PRO A 44 4.01 4.26 4.62
C PRO A 44 3.40 5.65 4.39
N ASN A 45 4.23 6.66 4.59
CA ASN A 45 3.89 8.06 4.38
C ASN A 45 3.63 8.34 2.89
N VAL A 46 2.58 9.10 2.56
CA VAL A 46 2.30 9.53 1.18
C VAL A 46 3.20 10.68 0.74
N THR A 47 4.50 10.58 1.04
CA THR A 47 5.52 11.61 0.73
C THR A 47 6.40 11.27 -0.48
N GLY A 48 6.20 10.10 -1.08
CA GLY A 48 6.95 9.65 -2.25
C GLY A 48 6.88 8.15 -2.45
N SER A 49 7.87 7.61 -3.17
CA SER A 49 7.99 6.17 -3.43
C SER A 49 8.60 5.42 -2.26
N LEU A 50 8.33 4.11 -2.21
CA LEU A 50 8.95 3.21 -1.24
C LEU A 50 10.47 3.10 -1.50
N HIS A 51 11.22 2.87 -0.44
CA HIS A 51 12.67 2.61 -0.48
C HIS A 51 12.97 1.20 0.05
N ILE A 52 14.24 0.79 -0.02
CA ILE A 52 14.66 -0.57 0.37
C ILE A 52 14.31 -0.94 1.82
N GLY A 53 14.27 0.04 2.73
CA GLY A 53 13.83 -0.19 4.11
C GLY A 53 12.37 -0.64 4.18
N HIS A 54 11.48 -0.03 3.41
CA HIS A 54 10.09 -0.48 3.29
C HIS A 54 10.01 -1.88 2.68
N ALA A 55 10.83 -2.17 1.65
CA ALA A 55 10.85 -3.50 1.04
C ALA A 55 11.27 -4.58 2.05
N LEU A 56 12.30 -4.33 2.86
CA LEU A 56 12.75 -5.24 3.89
C LEU A 56 11.67 -5.48 4.95
N ASP A 57 11.12 -4.41 5.52
CA ASP A 57 10.10 -4.48 6.56
C ASP A 57 8.86 -5.25 6.07
N ASN A 58 8.34 -4.88 4.91
CA ASN A 58 7.17 -5.56 4.33
C ASN A 58 7.46 -7.02 3.96
N THR A 59 8.66 -7.35 3.46
CA THR A 59 9.03 -8.74 3.16
C THR A 59 9.02 -9.60 4.42
N LEU A 60 9.56 -9.10 5.54
CA LEU A 60 9.54 -9.85 6.80
C LEU A 60 8.11 -10.11 7.29
N GLN A 61 7.23 -9.12 7.23
CA GLN A 61 5.82 -9.26 7.59
C GLN A 61 5.09 -10.23 6.66
N ASP A 62 5.35 -10.16 5.36
CA ASP A 62 4.76 -11.07 4.36
C ASP A 62 5.17 -12.52 4.60
N ILE A 63 6.45 -12.77 4.90
CA ILE A 63 6.94 -14.11 5.26
C ILE A 63 6.16 -14.67 6.45
N LEU A 64 6.02 -13.90 7.53
CA LEU A 64 5.29 -14.33 8.74
C LEU A 64 3.82 -14.61 8.44
N THR A 65 3.18 -13.76 7.64
CA THR A 65 1.78 -13.91 7.24
C THR A 65 1.58 -15.17 6.38
N ARG A 66 2.48 -15.42 5.42
CA ARG A 66 2.44 -16.63 4.57
C ARG A 66 2.68 -17.89 5.39
N ILE A 67 3.62 -17.88 6.33
CA ILE A 67 3.85 -19.01 7.26
C ILE A 67 2.58 -19.27 8.08
N ALA A 68 1.92 -18.24 8.61
CA ALA A 68 0.69 -18.40 9.36
C ALA A 68 -0.43 -19.06 8.52
N ARG A 69 -0.59 -18.64 7.24
CA ARG A 69 -1.52 -19.28 6.29
C ARG A 69 -1.18 -20.75 6.03
N MET A 70 0.10 -21.07 5.86
CA MET A 70 0.58 -22.44 5.66
C MET A 70 0.33 -23.31 6.89
N GLN A 71 0.37 -22.74 8.09
CA GLN A 71 0.02 -23.40 9.35
C GLN A 71 -1.49 -23.54 9.57
N GLY A 72 -2.33 -23.11 8.64
CA GLY A 72 -3.78 -23.21 8.71
C GLY A 72 -4.45 -22.13 9.55
N LYS A 73 -3.75 -21.11 9.99
CA LYS A 73 -4.34 -19.98 10.73
C LYS A 73 -5.20 -19.10 9.83
N ASP A 74 -6.14 -18.38 10.44
CA ASP A 74 -6.90 -17.34 9.76
C ASP A 74 -6.09 -16.04 9.79
N ALA A 75 -5.34 -15.79 8.70
CA ALA A 75 -4.32 -14.74 8.67
C ALA A 75 -4.81 -13.49 7.95
N LEU A 76 -4.68 -12.34 8.62
CA LEU A 76 -4.96 -11.01 8.08
C LEU A 76 -3.69 -10.16 8.15
N TRP A 77 -3.28 -9.62 7.02
CA TRP A 77 -2.27 -8.56 6.96
C TRP A 77 -2.94 -7.26 6.51
N VAL A 78 -3.10 -6.35 7.47
CA VAL A 78 -3.77 -5.05 7.26
C VAL A 78 -2.81 -4.09 6.59
N VAL A 79 -3.27 -3.45 5.53
CA VAL A 79 -2.52 -2.47 4.74
C VAL A 79 -3.14 -1.08 4.85
N GLY A 80 -2.31 -0.05 4.73
CA GLY A 80 -2.76 1.33 4.70
C GLY A 80 -1.66 2.29 4.31
N THR A 81 -2.01 3.57 4.24
CA THR A 81 -1.06 4.67 3.99
C THR A 81 -1.27 5.78 5.02
N ASP A 82 -0.20 6.46 5.37
CA ASP A 82 -0.24 7.59 6.31
C ASP A 82 -0.25 8.92 5.57
N HIS A 83 -1.09 9.84 6.03
CA HIS A 83 -1.16 11.21 5.53
C HIS A 83 0.10 12.04 5.83
N ALA A 84 0.91 11.64 6.80
CA ALA A 84 2.19 12.24 7.20
C ALA A 84 2.15 13.76 7.50
N GLY A 85 0.98 14.36 7.62
CA GLY A 85 0.75 15.75 8.06
C GLY A 85 1.68 16.78 7.40
N ILE A 86 2.56 17.39 8.20
CA ILE A 86 3.49 18.46 7.78
C ILE A 86 4.39 18.01 6.61
N ALA A 87 4.87 16.77 6.62
CA ALA A 87 5.77 16.29 5.56
C ALA A 87 5.07 16.26 4.18
N THR A 88 3.81 15.87 4.11
CA THR A 88 3.02 15.92 2.88
C THR A 88 2.77 17.35 2.42
N GLN A 89 2.47 18.27 3.36
CA GLN A 89 2.35 19.70 3.02
C GLN A 89 3.64 20.24 2.42
N MET A 90 4.79 19.94 3.02
CA MET A 90 6.10 20.36 2.48
C MET A 90 6.38 19.82 1.07
N VAL A 91 5.93 18.60 0.76
CA VAL A 91 6.07 18.05 -0.59
C VAL A 91 5.21 18.84 -1.58
N VAL A 92 3.96 19.14 -1.23
CA VAL A 92 3.05 19.93 -2.07
C VAL A 92 3.58 21.37 -2.25
N GLU A 93 4.08 21.99 -1.18
CA GLU A 93 4.70 23.34 -1.28
C GLU A 93 5.89 23.34 -2.22
N ARG A 94 6.77 22.34 -2.19
CA ARG A 94 7.88 22.19 -3.16
C ARG A 94 7.38 22.04 -4.61
N GLN A 95 6.27 21.37 -4.82
CA GLN A 95 5.66 21.29 -6.17
C GLN A 95 5.16 22.66 -6.62
N LEU A 96 4.50 23.41 -5.73
CA LEU A 96 4.08 24.78 -6.03
C LEU A 96 5.25 25.70 -6.35
N ASP A 97 6.36 25.56 -5.65
CA ASP A 97 7.59 26.31 -5.94
C ASP A 97 8.11 26.05 -7.36
N LEU A 98 8.04 24.80 -7.84
CA LEU A 98 8.38 24.47 -9.23
C LEU A 98 7.42 25.12 -10.24
N GLU A 99 6.15 25.34 -9.86
CA GLU A 99 5.17 26.08 -10.63
C GLU A 99 5.29 27.61 -10.46
N GLN A 100 6.29 28.08 -9.72
CA GLN A 100 6.48 29.51 -9.34
C GLN A 100 5.30 30.09 -8.54
N LYS A 101 4.64 29.26 -7.75
CA LYS A 101 3.51 29.59 -6.86
C LYS A 101 3.91 29.38 -5.42
N LYS A 102 3.26 30.07 -4.50
CA LYS A 102 3.44 29.94 -3.06
C LYS A 102 2.16 29.46 -2.40
N ARG A 103 2.30 28.82 -1.25
CA ARG A 103 1.15 28.43 -0.41
C ARG A 103 0.18 29.60 -0.16
N THR A 104 0.70 30.82 0.00
CA THR A 104 -0.05 32.05 0.24
C THR A 104 -0.89 32.51 -0.95
N ASP A 105 -0.65 32.00 -2.15
CA ASP A 105 -1.42 32.31 -3.36
C ASP A 105 -2.74 31.51 -3.43
N PHE A 106 -2.95 30.60 -2.47
CA PHE A 106 -4.11 29.72 -2.39
C PHE A 106 -4.91 29.96 -1.11
N THR A 107 -6.22 29.85 -1.20
CA THR A 107 -7.08 29.69 -0.04
C THR A 107 -6.78 28.34 0.65
N ARG A 108 -7.27 28.17 1.88
CA ARG A 108 -7.11 26.90 2.61
C ARG A 108 -7.69 25.72 1.83
N ASP A 109 -8.88 25.89 1.28
CA ASP A 109 -9.62 24.81 0.60
C ASP A 109 -8.93 24.42 -0.72
N GLU A 110 -8.45 25.40 -1.49
CA GLU A 110 -7.68 25.14 -2.70
C GLU A 110 -6.37 24.39 -2.39
N PHE A 111 -5.66 24.79 -1.33
CA PHE A 111 -4.45 24.07 -0.92
C PHE A 111 -4.76 22.65 -0.46
N ILE A 112 -5.82 22.44 0.32
CA ILE A 112 -6.26 21.11 0.73
C ILE A 112 -6.61 20.25 -0.49
N ALA A 113 -7.27 20.80 -1.51
CA ALA A 113 -7.57 20.09 -2.76
C ALA A 113 -6.26 19.58 -3.43
N ARG A 114 -5.21 20.43 -3.50
CA ARG A 114 -3.88 20.04 -4.02
C ARG A 114 -3.24 18.92 -3.20
N VAL A 115 -3.38 18.94 -1.89
CA VAL A 115 -2.88 17.87 -1.01
C VAL A 115 -3.61 16.55 -1.29
N TRP A 116 -4.92 16.57 -1.55
CA TRP A 116 -5.68 15.39 -1.93
C TRP A 116 -5.31 14.84 -3.31
N GLU A 117 -5.01 15.70 -4.27
CA GLU A 117 -4.48 15.29 -5.59
C GLU A 117 -3.14 14.56 -5.43
N TRP A 118 -2.22 15.14 -4.67
CA TRP A 118 -0.93 14.49 -4.35
C TRP A 118 -1.12 13.15 -3.64
N LYS A 119 -2.02 13.07 -2.66
CA LYS A 119 -2.34 11.82 -1.96
C LYS A 119 -2.80 10.74 -2.94
N LYS A 120 -3.66 11.09 -3.89
CA LYS A 120 -4.16 10.15 -4.88
C LYS A 120 -3.02 9.60 -5.75
N GLU A 121 -2.12 10.44 -6.17
CA GLU A 121 -0.97 10.07 -7.00
C GLU A 121 0.03 9.21 -6.19
N SER A 122 0.54 9.75 -5.09
CA SER A 122 1.56 9.10 -4.27
C SER A 122 1.05 7.80 -3.62
N GLY A 123 -0.15 7.80 -3.05
CA GLY A 123 -0.76 6.61 -2.48
C GLY A 123 -0.98 5.51 -3.52
N GLY A 124 -1.41 5.87 -4.72
CA GLY A 124 -1.54 4.93 -5.84
C GLY A 124 -0.20 4.31 -6.25
N GLN A 125 0.87 5.10 -6.27
CA GLN A 125 2.22 4.60 -6.55
C GLN A 125 2.71 3.62 -5.47
N ILE A 126 2.53 3.95 -4.19
CA ILE A 126 2.91 3.11 -3.05
C ILE A 126 2.22 1.75 -3.12
N THR A 127 0.91 1.73 -3.33
CA THR A 127 0.15 0.48 -3.40
C THR A 127 0.52 -0.36 -4.60
N GLN A 128 0.85 0.25 -5.74
CA GLN A 128 1.39 -0.46 -6.90
C GLN A 128 2.78 -1.06 -6.62
N GLN A 129 3.65 -0.34 -5.93
CA GLN A 129 4.98 -0.85 -5.55
C GLN A 129 4.87 -2.05 -4.59
N LEU A 130 3.94 -2.01 -3.63
CA LEU A 130 3.67 -3.14 -2.74
C LEU A 130 3.14 -4.37 -3.52
N ARG A 131 2.25 -4.16 -4.48
CA ARG A 131 1.79 -5.23 -5.37
C ARG A 131 2.94 -5.79 -6.20
N ARG A 132 3.81 -4.94 -6.71
CA ARG A 132 4.99 -5.36 -7.48
C ARG A 132 6.00 -6.13 -6.62
N LEU A 133 6.10 -5.82 -5.34
CA LEU A 133 6.88 -6.57 -4.36
C LEU A 133 6.27 -7.94 -4.04
N GLY A 134 5.01 -8.17 -4.39
CA GLY A 134 4.28 -9.41 -4.13
C GLY A 134 3.62 -9.45 -2.75
N ALA A 135 3.43 -8.30 -2.10
CA ALA A 135 2.85 -8.22 -0.75
C ALA A 135 1.45 -8.86 -0.69
N SER A 136 1.27 -9.86 0.18
CA SER A 136 0.04 -10.64 0.31
C SER A 136 -0.94 -10.06 1.35
N CYS A 137 -1.10 -8.74 1.34
CA CYS A 137 -2.03 -8.04 2.23
C CYS A 137 -3.46 -8.03 1.67
N ASP A 138 -4.43 -7.87 2.55
CA ASP A 138 -5.85 -7.76 2.16
C ASP A 138 -6.18 -6.34 1.73
N TRP A 139 -6.16 -6.08 0.44
CA TRP A 139 -6.46 -4.78 -0.16
C TRP A 139 -7.90 -4.30 0.07
N SER A 140 -8.85 -5.20 0.37
CA SER A 140 -10.22 -4.81 0.68
C SER A 140 -10.33 -4.08 2.02
N ASN A 141 -9.31 -4.24 2.87
CA ASN A 141 -9.16 -3.58 4.16
C ASN A 141 -8.14 -2.43 4.15
N GLU A 142 -7.74 -1.96 2.95
CA GLU A 142 -6.87 -0.79 2.85
C GLU A 142 -7.48 0.41 3.57
N ARG A 143 -6.66 1.11 4.36
CA ARG A 143 -7.05 2.32 5.09
C ARG A 143 -6.05 3.45 4.86
N PHE A 144 -6.58 4.65 4.93
CA PHE A 144 -5.80 5.88 4.94
C PHE A 144 -6.04 6.61 6.26
N THR A 145 -4.99 7.09 6.92
CA THR A 145 -5.10 7.65 8.28
C THR A 145 -5.99 8.90 8.39
N MET A 146 -6.38 9.52 7.27
CA MET A 146 -7.38 10.59 7.21
C MET A 146 -8.65 10.21 6.45
N ASP A 147 -8.98 8.92 6.35
CA ASP A 147 -10.27 8.53 5.81
C ASP A 147 -11.43 8.94 6.75
N GLU A 148 -12.65 8.90 6.24
CA GLU A 148 -13.82 9.35 7.00
C GLU A 148 -14.03 8.56 8.31
N GLY A 149 -13.70 7.27 8.30
CA GLY A 149 -13.82 6.40 9.49
C GLY A 149 -12.88 6.84 10.61
N PHE A 150 -11.59 7.01 10.28
CA PHE A 150 -10.60 7.49 11.25
C PHE A 150 -10.86 8.93 11.67
N SER A 151 -11.23 9.81 10.74
CA SER A 151 -11.56 11.21 11.06
C SER A 151 -12.74 11.37 12.01
N LYS A 152 -13.66 10.39 12.06
CA LYS A 152 -14.76 10.37 13.02
C LYS A 152 -14.36 9.79 14.37
N ALA A 153 -13.32 8.98 14.43
CA ALA A 153 -12.85 8.36 15.66
C ALA A 153 -11.96 9.27 16.50
N VAL A 154 -11.37 10.30 15.88
CA VAL A 154 -10.52 11.32 16.52
C VAL A 154 -11.36 12.53 16.92
#